data_5d9283aa85df71a526a3eb4818b06dd3
#
_entry.id   5d9283aa85df71a526a3eb4818b06dd3
#
_cell.length_a   1.000
_cell.length_b   1.000
_cell.length_c   1.000
_cell.angle_alpha   90.00
_cell.angle_beta   90.00
_cell.angle_gamma   90.00
#
_symmetry.space_group_name_H-M   'P 1'
#
loop_
_entity.id
_entity.type
_entity.pdbx_description
1 polymer ?
#
loop_
_entity_poly.entity_id
_entity_poly.type
_entity_poly.pdbx_seq_one_letter_code
_entity_poly.pdbx_strand_id
1 'polypeptide(L)'
;MTPTHAKAKSLSGKIFYTVMVFTMAVIVIMSLGLTCIYYFSKENDGENRLLDQARDAAAYLNETPTSANIPALKEQFAGLVRYTLIDPDGVVLYDSASEDPAELENHGTRPEVAAAEADGECAVTRYSDTLRTDTVYAAVLLDDGSIIRLSETRESLLSFAGSLAAPILLALAVSAVLVLPLSRILTKRIMKPIDALDFSDPLENDIYVEMDPLLVRIDEQQRQLKAQNKELARAESMRRDFSANVSHEMKTPLQVISGYAELMKNGMVPHEDTQRFAGLIYDESKAMRALIDHVLTLSRLDESAFERDTSTPVDLLAVANRANTRLRTLADERSVRVSVEGESAFIAGNETLIEEMLYNLIENGIRYNHEGGSVSMRISNETAALPAPSGAASTSAARMAAFGHGAGDACDAQREVVVRVSDTGPGIPPEKREKVFERFYRMEKSRSKETGGTGLGLAIVKHAVLYHHGTITVEGEVGKGSVFILRFPAAGGLEDAVR
;
A
#
# COMPACT_ATOMS: atom_id res chain seq x y z
N MET A 1 -15.30 8.15 18.21
CA MET A 1 -16.03 8.61 17.02
C MET A 1 -15.88 7.53 15.96
N THR A 2 -16.90 6.70 15.80
CA THR A 2 -16.97 5.68 14.74
C THR A 2 -17.28 6.40 13.43
N PRO A 3 -16.49 6.23 12.36
CA PRO A 3 -16.82 6.81 11.07
C PRO A 3 -18.13 6.17 10.58
N THR A 4 -19.13 7.00 10.34
CA THR A 4 -20.36 6.67 9.64
C THR A 4 -19.98 6.13 8.26
N HIS A 5 -19.95 4.81 8.10
CA HIS A 5 -19.85 4.17 6.80
C HIS A 5 -21.12 4.57 6.02
N ALA A 6 -21.03 5.61 5.18
CA ALA A 6 -21.96 5.79 4.08
C ALA A 6 -22.08 4.41 3.41
N LYS A 7 -23.35 3.93 3.21
CA LYS A 7 -23.65 2.61 2.60
C LYS A 7 -22.83 2.44 1.33
N ALA A 8 -21.67 1.83 1.46
CA ALA A 8 -20.82 1.50 0.32
C ALA A 8 -21.63 0.50 -0.53
N LYS A 9 -22.03 0.93 -1.73
CA LYS A 9 -22.69 0.04 -2.70
C LYS A 9 -21.75 -1.14 -2.94
N SER A 10 -22.22 -2.37 -2.70
CA SER A 10 -21.38 -3.55 -2.87
C SER A 10 -20.79 -3.59 -4.28
N LEU A 11 -19.53 -3.93 -4.40
CA LEU A 11 -18.84 -4.04 -5.69
C LEU A 11 -19.57 -5.03 -6.61
N SER A 12 -20.03 -6.15 -6.05
CA SER A 12 -20.83 -7.15 -6.78
C SER A 12 -22.13 -6.56 -7.30
N GLY A 13 -22.81 -5.70 -6.54
CA GLY A 13 -24.00 -5.00 -6.98
C GLY A 13 -23.73 -4.00 -8.11
N LYS A 14 -22.60 -3.30 -8.09
CA LYS A 14 -22.20 -2.41 -9.19
C LYS A 14 -21.90 -3.19 -10.46
N ILE A 15 -21.11 -4.26 -10.39
CA ILE A 15 -20.77 -5.11 -11.55
C ILE A 15 -22.05 -5.69 -12.14
N PHE A 16 -22.92 -6.28 -11.30
CA PHE A 16 -24.21 -6.81 -11.74
C PHE A 16 -25.03 -5.77 -12.50
N TYR A 17 -25.22 -4.59 -11.91
CA TYR A 17 -26.03 -3.52 -12.52
C TYR A 17 -25.42 -3.01 -13.83
N THR A 18 -24.11 -2.80 -13.87
CA THR A 18 -23.41 -2.34 -15.08
C THR A 18 -23.52 -3.35 -16.23
N VAL A 19 -23.29 -4.63 -15.97
CA VAL A 19 -23.44 -5.69 -16.97
C VAL A 19 -24.88 -5.77 -17.46
N MET A 20 -25.85 -5.71 -16.55
CA MET A 20 -27.29 -5.74 -16.90
C MET A 20 -27.68 -4.57 -17.78
N VAL A 21 -27.33 -3.34 -17.37
CA VAL A 21 -27.68 -2.12 -18.12
C VAL A 21 -27.03 -2.12 -19.50
N PHE A 22 -25.75 -2.47 -19.56
CA PHE A 22 -25.02 -2.53 -20.83
C PHE A 22 -25.65 -3.54 -21.80
N THR A 23 -25.94 -4.76 -21.32
CA THR A 23 -26.54 -5.82 -22.15
C THR A 23 -27.93 -5.40 -22.64
N MET A 24 -28.75 -4.81 -21.77
CA MET A 24 -30.07 -4.31 -22.16
C MET A 24 -29.98 -3.17 -23.16
N ALA A 25 -29.05 -2.24 -23.00
CA ALA A 25 -28.81 -1.15 -23.96
C ALA A 25 -28.42 -1.70 -25.34
N VAL A 26 -27.54 -2.67 -25.41
CA VAL A 26 -27.14 -3.31 -26.67
C VAL A 26 -28.31 -3.99 -27.34
N ILE A 27 -29.16 -4.69 -26.61
CA ILE A 27 -30.38 -5.35 -27.17
C ILE A 27 -31.33 -4.30 -27.73
N VAL A 28 -31.59 -3.20 -27.03
CA VAL A 28 -32.45 -2.11 -27.51
C VAL A 28 -31.89 -1.48 -28.79
N ILE A 29 -30.59 -1.15 -28.80
CA ILE A 29 -29.93 -0.55 -29.98
C ILE A 29 -30.01 -1.49 -31.19
N MET A 30 -29.69 -2.78 -30.98
CA MET A 30 -29.80 -3.80 -32.04
C MET A 30 -31.20 -3.97 -32.56
N SER A 31 -32.20 -3.97 -31.67
CA SER A 31 -33.64 -4.07 -32.05
C SER A 31 -34.10 -2.87 -32.89
N LEU A 32 -33.71 -1.65 -32.46
CA LEU A 32 -34.02 -0.44 -33.23
C LEU A 32 -33.32 -0.44 -34.60
N GLY A 33 -32.03 -0.84 -34.65
CA GLY A 33 -31.30 -0.94 -35.89
C GLY A 33 -31.92 -1.93 -36.87
N LEU A 34 -32.25 -3.14 -36.40
CA LEU A 34 -32.93 -4.14 -37.22
C LEU A 34 -34.31 -3.65 -37.73
N THR A 35 -35.07 -2.96 -36.87
CA THR A 35 -36.37 -2.38 -37.26
C THR A 35 -36.20 -1.34 -38.38
N CYS A 36 -35.19 -0.46 -38.26
CA CYS A 36 -34.89 0.52 -39.28
C CYS A 36 -34.47 -0.13 -40.61
N ILE A 37 -33.53 -1.09 -40.55
CA ILE A 37 -33.06 -1.82 -41.76
C ILE A 37 -34.21 -2.53 -42.44
N TYR A 38 -35.03 -3.24 -41.67
CA TYR A 38 -36.19 -3.93 -42.23
C TYR A 38 -37.21 -2.97 -42.83
N TYR A 39 -37.46 -1.81 -42.22
CA TYR A 39 -38.32 -0.79 -42.75
C TYR A 39 -37.83 -0.26 -44.11
N PHE A 40 -36.55 0.14 -44.19
CA PHE A 40 -35.96 0.63 -45.44
C PHE A 40 -35.86 -0.44 -46.53
N SER A 41 -35.59 -1.69 -46.17
CA SER A 41 -35.61 -2.82 -47.13
C SER A 41 -37.02 -3.00 -47.74
N LYS A 42 -38.05 -3.01 -46.89
CA LYS A 42 -39.46 -3.11 -47.34
C LYS A 42 -39.87 -1.93 -48.21
N GLU A 43 -39.30 -0.75 -47.96
CA GLU A 43 -39.54 0.46 -48.74
C GLU A 43 -39.04 0.29 -50.18
N ASN A 44 -37.82 -0.07 -50.36
CA ASN A 44 -37.16 -0.22 -51.67
C ASN A 44 -37.78 -1.39 -52.48
N ASP A 45 -38.12 -2.50 -51.81
CA ASP A 45 -38.76 -3.64 -52.44
C ASP A 45 -40.19 -3.30 -52.89
N GLY A 46 -40.89 -2.39 -52.19
CA GLY A 46 -42.25 -1.96 -52.50
C GLY A 46 -42.35 -1.21 -53.83
N GLU A 47 -41.44 -0.26 -54.11
CA GLU A 47 -41.44 0.49 -55.37
C GLU A 47 -41.17 -0.43 -56.57
N ASN A 48 -40.13 -1.28 -56.46
CA ASN A 48 -39.78 -2.23 -57.54
C ASN A 48 -40.92 -3.23 -57.82
N ARG A 49 -41.52 -3.77 -56.75
CA ARG A 49 -42.64 -4.73 -56.89
C ARG A 49 -43.86 -4.06 -57.56
N LEU A 50 -44.21 -2.83 -57.17
CA LEU A 50 -45.36 -2.13 -57.75
C LEU A 50 -45.10 -1.79 -59.22
N LEU A 51 -43.84 -1.42 -59.56
CA LEU A 51 -43.45 -1.18 -60.95
C LEU A 51 -43.50 -2.43 -61.83
N ASP A 52 -43.02 -3.56 -61.30
CA ASP A 52 -43.14 -4.86 -61.99
C ASP A 52 -44.61 -5.25 -62.20
N GLN A 53 -45.48 -5.03 -61.22
CA GLN A 53 -46.91 -5.25 -61.36
C GLN A 53 -47.55 -4.31 -62.41
N ALA A 54 -47.06 -3.07 -62.44
CA ALA A 54 -47.51 -2.09 -63.44
C ALA A 54 -47.10 -2.48 -64.88
N ARG A 55 -45.87 -3.03 -65.03
CA ARG A 55 -45.41 -3.59 -66.32
C ARG A 55 -46.23 -4.78 -66.77
N ASP A 56 -46.53 -5.72 -65.82
CA ASP A 56 -47.33 -6.88 -66.08
C ASP A 56 -48.78 -6.45 -66.52
N ALA A 57 -49.36 -5.44 -65.84
CA ALA A 57 -50.60 -4.88 -66.20
C ALA A 57 -50.60 -4.18 -67.58
N ALA A 58 -49.54 -3.44 -67.91
CA ALA A 58 -49.32 -2.78 -69.17
C ALA A 58 -49.20 -3.81 -70.30
N ALA A 59 -48.39 -4.86 -70.13
CA ALA A 59 -48.32 -5.92 -71.14
C ALA A 59 -49.62 -6.59 -71.43
N TYR A 60 -50.43 -6.87 -70.40
CA TYR A 60 -51.76 -7.44 -70.55
C TYR A 60 -52.72 -6.50 -71.33
N LEU A 61 -52.69 -5.19 -71.09
CA LEU A 61 -53.48 -4.23 -71.75
C LEU A 61 -53.08 -3.99 -73.21
N ASN A 62 -51.78 -4.08 -73.53
CA ASN A 62 -51.28 -3.99 -74.92
C ASN A 62 -51.69 -5.18 -75.80
N GLU A 63 -51.85 -6.36 -75.21
CA GLU A 63 -52.31 -7.57 -75.94
C GLU A 63 -53.82 -7.58 -76.23
N THR A 64 -54.58 -6.82 -75.51
CA THR A 64 -56.04 -6.84 -75.60
C THR A 64 -56.59 -5.41 -75.72
N PRO A 65 -57.62 -5.14 -76.68
CA PRO A 65 -58.11 -3.80 -76.86
C PRO A 65 -58.69 -3.18 -75.59
N THR A 66 -58.24 -2.00 -75.24
CA THR A 66 -58.41 -1.34 -73.96
C THR A 66 -59.82 -1.15 -73.48
N SER A 67 -60.80 -0.91 -74.40
CA SER A 67 -62.19 -0.63 -74.09
C SER A 67 -63.00 -1.85 -73.61
N ALA A 68 -62.60 -3.09 -73.92
CA ALA A 68 -63.33 -4.32 -73.62
C ALA A 68 -62.97 -5.02 -72.34
N ASN A 69 -61.77 -4.71 -71.74
CA ASN A 69 -61.13 -5.52 -70.72
C ASN A 69 -60.94 -4.85 -69.32
N ILE A 70 -61.46 -3.67 -69.10
CA ILE A 70 -61.46 -3.04 -67.77
C ILE A 70 -62.06 -3.93 -66.69
N PRO A 71 -63.09 -4.73 -66.87
CA PRO A 71 -63.60 -5.68 -65.89
C PRO A 71 -62.65 -6.81 -65.60
N ALA A 72 -61.87 -7.28 -66.60
CA ALA A 72 -60.91 -8.34 -66.44
C ALA A 72 -59.65 -7.92 -65.59
N LEU A 73 -59.22 -6.65 -65.72
CA LEU A 73 -58.21 -6.05 -64.81
C LEU A 73 -58.65 -6.15 -63.35
N LYS A 74 -59.91 -5.92 -63.08
CA LYS A 74 -60.46 -6.02 -61.73
C LYS A 74 -60.39 -7.41 -61.14
N GLU A 75 -60.56 -8.40 -61.98
CA GLU A 75 -60.50 -9.81 -61.55
C GLU A 75 -59.04 -10.34 -61.44
N GLN A 76 -58.19 -9.92 -62.33
CA GLN A 76 -56.78 -10.34 -62.35
C GLN A 76 -55.87 -9.64 -61.29
N PHE A 77 -56.18 -8.35 -61.02
CA PHE A 77 -55.42 -7.56 -60.04
C PHE A 77 -56.31 -7.23 -58.80
N ALA A 78 -57.36 -8.03 -58.54
CA ALA A 78 -58.21 -7.89 -57.37
C ALA A 78 -57.34 -8.07 -56.07
N GLY A 79 -57.01 -6.98 -55.45
CA GLY A 79 -56.19 -6.94 -54.27
C GLY A 79 -56.06 -5.55 -53.67
N LEU A 80 -55.02 -5.36 -52.87
CA LEU A 80 -54.77 -4.14 -52.12
C LEU A 80 -54.32 -2.93 -52.99
N VAL A 81 -54.10 -3.15 -54.31
CA VAL A 81 -53.53 -2.13 -55.23
C VAL A 81 -54.69 -1.42 -55.97
N ARG A 82 -54.66 -0.11 -55.89
CA ARG A 82 -55.50 0.73 -56.68
C ARG A 82 -54.92 0.95 -58.09
N TYR A 83 -55.67 0.77 -59.14
CA TYR A 83 -55.22 1.00 -60.51
C TYR A 83 -56.07 2.01 -61.20
N THR A 84 -55.50 2.88 -62.02
CA THR A 84 -56.11 3.99 -62.76
C THR A 84 -55.56 3.92 -64.19
N LEU A 85 -56.45 3.94 -65.12
CA LEU A 85 -56.14 4.06 -66.55
C LEU A 85 -56.39 5.51 -66.97
N ILE A 86 -55.38 6.10 -67.61
CA ILE A 86 -55.33 7.53 -67.96
C ILE A 86 -55.13 7.64 -69.47
N ASP A 87 -55.88 8.47 -70.15
CA ASP A 87 -55.69 8.69 -71.56
C ASP A 87 -54.53 9.65 -71.88
N PRO A 88 -54.13 9.82 -73.16
CA PRO A 88 -52.98 10.67 -73.49
C PRO A 88 -53.21 12.17 -73.14
N ASP A 89 -54.45 12.62 -72.98
CA ASP A 89 -54.80 13.98 -72.57
C ASP A 89 -54.82 14.13 -71.02
N GLY A 90 -54.49 13.07 -70.28
CA GLY A 90 -54.46 13.02 -68.81
C GLY A 90 -55.86 12.81 -68.15
N VAL A 91 -56.87 12.48 -68.90
CA VAL A 91 -58.23 12.22 -68.39
C VAL A 91 -58.29 10.79 -67.85
N VAL A 92 -58.87 10.57 -66.69
CA VAL A 92 -59.04 9.26 -66.11
C VAL A 92 -60.10 8.48 -66.81
N LEU A 93 -59.73 7.42 -67.53
CA LEU A 93 -60.67 6.52 -68.20
C LEU A 93 -61.32 5.53 -67.25
N TYR A 94 -60.53 5.06 -66.27
CA TYR A 94 -60.99 4.11 -65.29
C TYR A 94 -60.19 4.24 -64.00
N ASP A 95 -60.82 4.06 -62.84
CA ASP A 95 -60.20 3.98 -61.57
C ASP A 95 -60.90 2.93 -60.69
N SER A 96 -60.08 2.01 -60.08
CA SER A 96 -60.63 0.88 -59.30
C SER A 96 -61.26 1.30 -57.98
N ALA A 97 -60.99 2.50 -57.51
CA ALA A 97 -61.45 3.03 -56.22
C ALA A 97 -62.61 4.09 -56.40
N SER A 98 -62.91 4.49 -57.65
CA SER A 98 -63.97 5.44 -57.95
C SER A 98 -65.07 4.78 -58.81
N GLU A 99 -66.36 5.00 -58.47
CA GLU A 99 -67.45 4.54 -59.26
C GLU A 99 -67.73 5.43 -60.50
N ASP A 100 -67.37 6.70 -60.43
CA ASP A 100 -67.43 7.64 -61.53
C ASP A 100 -66.06 8.27 -61.82
N PRO A 101 -65.34 7.79 -62.84
CA PRO A 101 -64.08 8.35 -63.28
C PRO A 101 -64.12 9.80 -63.73
N ALA A 102 -65.33 10.28 -64.22
CA ALA A 102 -65.43 11.65 -64.71
C ALA A 102 -65.41 12.72 -63.61
N GLU A 103 -65.62 12.37 -62.36
CA GLU A 103 -65.44 13.27 -61.20
C GLU A 103 -64.00 13.47 -60.79
N LEU A 104 -63.11 12.68 -61.31
CA LEU A 104 -61.66 12.77 -60.96
C LEU A 104 -60.98 13.91 -61.77
N GLU A 105 -60.13 14.65 -61.07
CA GLU A 105 -59.30 15.67 -61.72
C GLU A 105 -58.44 15.08 -62.81
N ASN A 106 -57.97 15.90 -63.75
CA ASN A 106 -57.04 15.48 -64.74
C ASN A 106 -55.67 15.09 -64.07
N HIS A 107 -55.18 13.91 -64.40
CA HIS A 107 -53.96 13.31 -63.80
C HIS A 107 -52.68 13.52 -64.65
N GLY A 108 -52.76 14.15 -65.83
CA GLY A 108 -51.61 14.37 -66.74
C GLY A 108 -50.51 15.19 -66.16
N THR A 109 -50.81 16.09 -65.18
CA THR A 109 -49.76 16.86 -64.45
C THR A 109 -49.16 16.15 -63.27
N ARG A 110 -49.56 14.93 -62.96
CA ARG A 110 -49.02 14.16 -61.85
C ARG A 110 -47.58 13.72 -62.18
N PRO A 111 -46.60 13.86 -61.24
CA PRO A 111 -45.22 13.58 -61.51
C PRO A 111 -44.95 12.18 -62.09
N GLU A 112 -45.60 11.15 -61.55
CA GLU A 112 -45.51 9.78 -62.00
C GLU A 112 -46.07 9.59 -63.42
N VAL A 113 -47.08 10.31 -63.81
CA VAL A 113 -47.73 10.24 -65.11
C VAL A 113 -46.88 10.99 -66.16
N ALA A 114 -46.43 12.19 -65.83
CA ALA A 114 -45.59 12.96 -66.70
C ALA A 114 -44.22 12.30 -66.94
N ALA A 115 -43.69 11.64 -65.92
CA ALA A 115 -42.44 10.88 -66.07
C ALA A 115 -42.64 9.60 -66.91
N ALA A 116 -43.75 8.86 -66.72
CA ALA A 116 -44.03 7.69 -67.53
C ALA A 116 -44.29 8.02 -68.97
N GLU A 117 -44.90 9.20 -69.29
CA GLU A 117 -45.06 9.73 -70.66
C GLU A 117 -43.71 10.02 -71.30
N ALA A 118 -42.73 10.56 -70.55
CA ALA A 118 -41.41 10.92 -71.06
C ALA A 118 -40.43 9.73 -71.16
N ASP A 119 -40.37 8.86 -70.16
CA ASP A 119 -39.36 7.79 -69.98
C ASP A 119 -39.96 6.37 -70.19
N GLY A 120 -41.28 6.25 -70.43
CA GLY A 120 -41.97 4.98 -70.63
C GLY A 120 -42.49 4.38 -69.31
N GLU A 121 -41.85 4.61 -68.23
CA GLU A 121 -42.23 4.11 -66.87
C GLU A 121 -41.68 4.98 -65.73
N CYS A 122 -42.37 4.97 -64.60
CA CYS A 122 -41.90 5.69 -63.42
C CYS A 122 -42.51 5.06 -62.16
N ALA A 123 -41.69 4.94 -61.08
CA ALA A 123 -42.16 4.67 -59.74
C ALA A 123 -41.73 5.79 -58.82
N VAL A 124 -42.65 6.28 -58.01
CA VAL A 124 -42.39 7.37 -57.06
C VAL A 124 -43.24 7.24 -55.82
N THR A 125 -42.62 7.49 -54.65
CA THR A 125 -43.39 7.58 -53.41
C THR A 125 -43.62 9.05 -53.07
N ARG A 126 -44.90 9.40 -52.87
CA ARG A 126 -45.28 10.76 -52.46
C ARG A 126 -46.48 10.75 -51.51
N TYR A 127 -46.62 11.85 -50.78
CA TYR A 127 -47.80 12.05 -49.93
C TYR A 127 -49.05 12.24 -50.81
N SER A 128 -50.04 11.43 -50.53
CA SER A 128 -51.39 11.54 -51.23
C SER A 128 -52.30 12.44 -50.42
N ASP A 129 -52.62 13.59 -50.98
CA ASP A 129 -53.65 14.52 -50.37
C ASP A 129 -54.97 13.87 -50.21
N THR A 130 -55.36 12.99 -51.15
CA THR A 130 -56.64 12.27 -51.16
C THR A 130 -56.73 11.21 -50.10
N LEU A 131 -55.61 10.43 -49.88
CA LEU A 131 -55.55 9.33 -48.93
C LEU A 131 -54.98 9.75 -47.59
N ARG A 132 -54.37 10.95 -47.53
CA ARG A 132 -53.61 11.47 -46.33
C ARG A 132 -52.57 10.52 -45.79
N THR A 133 -51.92 9.80 -46.71
CA THR A 133 -50.87 8.83 -46.39
C THR A 133 -49.78 8.88 -47.48
N ASP A 134 -48.58 8.43 -47.14
CA ASP A 134 -47.58 8.17 -48.15
C ASP A 134 -48.04 7.02 -49.03
N THR A 135 -48.00 7.22 -50.32
CA THR A 135 -48.47 6.29 -51.32
C THR A 135 -47.42 6.10 -52.39
N VAL A 136 -47.12 4.83 -52.70
CA VAL A 136 -46.26 4.47 -53.83
C VAL A 136 -47.12 4.46 -55.06
N TYR A 137 -46.64 5.14 -56.10
CA TYR A 137 -47.26 5.17 -57.43
C TYR A 137 -46.30 4.54 -58.43
N ALA A 138 -46.78 3.67 -59.27
CA ALA A 138 -46.08 3.17 -60.45
C ALA A 138 -46.93 3.40 -61.67
N ALA A 139 -46.31 4.03 -62.70
CA ALA A 139 -46.97 4.35 -63.93
C ALA A 139 -46.21 3.80 -65.12
N VAL A 140 -46.87 3.21 -66.08
CA VAL A 140 -46.24 2.63 -67.29
C VAL A 140 -47.07 3.09 -68.49
N LEU A 141 -46.37 3.55 -69.53
CA LEU A 141 -46.98 3.98 -70.85
C LEU A 141 -47.34 2.73 -71.66
N LEU A 142 -48.55 2.74 -72.24
CA LEU A 142 -49.05 1.71 -73.15
C LEU A 142 -48.75 2.10 -74.62
N ASP A 143 -48.83 1.10 -75.51
CA ASP A 143 -48.59 1.28 -76.93
C ASP A 143 -49.58 2.23 -77.63
N ASP A 144 -50.80 2.40 -77.08
CA ASP A 144 -51.80 3.33 -77.56
C ASP A 144 -51.64 4.76 -77.04
N GLY A 145 -50.63 5.07 -76.26
CA GLY A 145 -50.34 6.33 -75.62
C GLY A 145 -51.08 6.56 -74.30
N SER A 146 -51.89 5.63 -73.81
CA SER A 146 -52.54 5.65 -72.50
C SER A 146 -51.50 5.27 -71.43
N ILE A 147 -51.80 5.61 -70.16
CA ILE A 147 -50.90 5.28 -69.03
C ILE A 147 -51.68 4.46 -67.99
N ILE A 148 -51.15 3.27 -67.66
CA ILE A 148 -51.63 2.50 -66.47
C ILE A 148 -50.88 2.97 -65.27
N ARG A 149 -51.56 3.40 -64.21
CA ARG A 149 -50.98 3.79 -62.93
C ARG A 149 -51.52 2.90 -61.83
N LEU A 150 -50.61 2.29 -61.12
CA LEU A 150 -50.91 1.54 -59.89
C LEU A 150 -50.54 2.37 -58.68
N SER A 151 -51.30 2.21 -57.58
CA SER A 151 -50.99 2.87 -56.34
C SER A 151 -51.23 1.95 -55.14
N GLU A 152 -50.29 1.90 -54.22
CA GLU A 152 -50.38 1.17 -52.97
C GLU A 152 -50.12 2.13 -51.80
N THR A 153 -51.05 2.14 -50.83
CA THR A 153 -50.90 2.94 -49.63
C THR A 153 -49.81 2.37 -48.73
N ARG A 154 -48.93 3.23 -48.27
CA ARG A 154 -47.83 2.87 -47.43
C ARG A 154 -48.19 2.96 -45.94
N GLU A 155 -47.81 1.98 -45.16
CA GLU A 155 -47.92 2.08 -43.73
C GLU A 155 -46.94 3.15 -43.20
N SER A 156 -47.41 4.09 -42.38
CA SER A 156 -46.56 5.08 -41.76
C SER A 156 -45.53 4.40 -40.85
N LEU A 157 -44.34 5.02 -40.70
CA LEU A 157 -43.29 4.52 -39.85
C LEU A 157 -43.76 4.28 -38.40
N LEU A 158 -44.67 5.12 -37.91
CA LEU A 158 -45.29 4.97 -36.59
C LEU A 158 -46.21 3.76 -36.51
N SER A 159 -47.02 3.50 -37.52
CA SER A 159 -47.91 2.31 -37.59
C SER A 159 -47.07 1.05 -37.69
N PHE A 160 -46.04 1.05 -38.54
CA PHE A 160 -45.10 -0.05 -38.68
C PHE A 160 -44.32 -0.33 -37.37
N ALA A 161 -43.78 0.69 -36.70
CA ALA A 161 -43.15 0.55 -35.40
C ALA A 161 -44.14 0.03 -34.35
N GLY A 162 -45.39 0.44 -34.40
CA GLY A 162 -46.46 -0.06 -33.53
C GLY A 162 -46.74 -1.55 -33.72
N SER A 163 -46.75 -2.04 -34.97
CA SER A 163 -46.95 -3.47 -35.27
C SER A 163 -45.80 -4.35 -34.74
N LEU A 164 -44.58 -3.83 -34.66
CA LEU A 164 -43.42 -4.50 -34.12
C LEU A 164 -43.27 -4.33 -32.60
N ALA A 165 -44.02 -3.48 -31.95
CA ALA A 165 -43.89 -3.22 -30.52
C ALA A 165 -44.09 -4.49 -29.68
N ALA A 166 -45.08 -5.32 -29.98
CA ALA A 166 -45.33 -6.55 -29.23
C ALA A 166 -44.23 -7.60 -29.36
N PRO A 167 -43.69 -7.95 -30.54
CA PRO A 167 -42.58 -8.86 -30.65
C PRO A 167 -41.28 -8.29 -30.02
N ILE A 168 -41.03 -6.99 -30.10
CA ILE A 168 -39.89 -6.33 -29.46
C ILE A 168 -39.98 -6.42 -27.94
N LEU A 169 -41.16 -6.11 -27.37
CA LEU A 169 -41.40 -6.22 -25.93
C LEU A 169 -41.27 -7.65 -25.45
N LEU A 170 -41.74 -8.63 -26.21
CA LEU A 170 -41.54 -10.05 -25.89
C LEU A 170 -40.07 -10.44 -25.93
N ALA A 171 -39.31 -10.01 -26.93
CA ALA A 171 -37.88 -10.27 -27.03
C ALA A 171 -37.11 -9.64 -25.86
N LEU A 172 -37.46 -8.42 -25.45
CA LEU A 172 -36.89 -7.75 -24.28
C LEU A 172 -37.20 -8.49 -22.98
N ALA A 173 -38.46 -8.96 -22.82
CA ALA A 173 -38.84 -9.75 -21.65
C ALA A 173 -38.08 -11.07 -21.55
N VAL A 174 -37.99 -11.82 -22.66
CA VAL A 174 -37.19 -13.07 -22.73
C VAL A 174 -35.69 -12.80 -22.44
N SER A 175 -35.16 -11.74 -23.05
CA SER A 175 -33.76 -11.33 -22.80
C SER A 175 -33.51 -10.99 -21.34
N ALA A 176 -34.43 -10.27 -20.70
CA ALA A 176 -34.34 -9.94 -19.28
C ALA A 176 -34.31 -11.20 -18.39
N VAL A 177 -35.17 -12.16 -18.69
CA VAL A 177 -35.23 -13.47 -17.97
C VAL A 177 -33.93 -14.24 -18.09
N LEU A 178 -33.23 -14.17 -19.23
CA LEU A 178 -31.94 -14.83 -19.44
C LEU A 178 -30.79 -14.03 -18.85
N VAL A 179 -30.74 -12.71 -19.03
CA VAL A 179 -29.63 -11.84 -18.63
C VAL A 179 -29.52 -11.74 -17.10
N LEU A 180 -30.66 -11.66 -16.40
CA LEU A 180 -30.66 -11.52 -14.94
C LEU A 180 -29.95 -12.68 -14.21
N PRO A 181 -30.28 -13.96 -14.44
CA PRO A 181 -29.56 -15.05 -13.79
C PRO A 181 -28.11 -15.17 -14.29
N LEU A 182 -27.86 -14.98 -15.58
CA LEU A 182 -26.51 -15.04 -16.15
C LEU A 182 -25.59 -13.98 -15.54
N SER A 183 -26.07 -12.76 -15.41
CA SER A 183 -25.32 -11.67 -14.76
C SER A 183 -25.01 -11.99 -13.29
N ARG A 184 -25.97 -12.60 -12.55
CA ARG A 184 -25.73 -13.04 -11.17
C ARG A 184 -24.69 -14.15 -11.09
N ILE A 185 -24.75 -15.14 -11.98
CA ILE A 185 -23.79 -16.24 -12.01
C ILE A 185 -22.39 -15.71 -12.32
N LEU A 186 -22.27 -14.85 -13.34
CA LEU A 186 -20.99 -14.25 -13.74
C LEU A 186 -20.40 -13.40 -12.60
N THR A 187 -21.21 -12.54 -11.99
CA THR A 187 -20.78 -11.72 -10.85
C THR A 187 -20.30 -12.56 -9.68
N LYS A 188 -21.04 -13.62 -9.32
CA LYS A 188 -20.63 -14.55 -8.26
C LYS A 188 -19.34 -15.27 -8.61
N ARG A 189 -19.16 -15.67 -9.87
CA ARG A 189 -17.95 -16.38 -10.33
C ARG A 189 -16.70 -15.49 -10.26
N ILE A 190 -16.85 -14.21 -10.59
CA ILE A 190 -15.76 -13.21 -10.50
C ILE A 190 -15.45 -12.86 -9.05
N MET A 191 -16.46 -12.75 -8.19
CA MET A 191 -16.25 -12.35 -6.80
C MET A 191 -15.77 -13.48 -5.90
N LYS A 192 -16.10 -14.73 -6.20
CA LYS A 192 -15.78 -15.88 -5.34
C LYS A 192 -14.29 -16.01 -4.98
N PRO A 193 -13.32 -15.86 -5.88
CA PRO A 193 -11.90 -15.89 -5.53
C PRO A 193 -11.49 -14.73 -4.62
N ILE A 194 -12.08 -13.53 -4.81
CA ILE A 194 -11.80 -12.35 -3.99
C ILE A 194 -12.36 -12.51 -2.57
N ASP A 195 -13.56 -13.09 -2.43
CA ASP A 195 -14.18 -13.35 -1.13
C ASP A 195 -13.47 -14.49 -0.35
N ALA A 196 -12.72 -15.34 -1.03
CA ALA A 196 -11.97 -16.47 -0.47
C ALA A 196 -10.51 -16.13 -0.13
N LEU A 197 -10.11 -14.84 -0.23
CA LEU A 197 -8.75 -14.39 0.09
C LEU A 197 -8.36 -14.74 1.52
N ASP A 198 -7.25 -15.46 1.66
CA ASP A 198 -6.59 -15.65 2.95
C ASP A 198 -5.53 -14.55 3.14
N PHE A 199 -5.82 -13.68 4.10
CA PHE A 199 -4.89 -12.61 4.49
C PHE A 199 -3.76 -13.10 5.41
N SER A 200 -3.80 -14.35 5.90
CA SER A 200 -2.72 -14.89 6.74
C SER A 200 -1.47 -15.18 5.93
N ASP A 201 -1.68 -15.67 4.70
CA ASP A 201 -0.63 -15.94 3.70
C ASP A 201 -1.01 -15.30 2.34
N PRO A 202 -0.82 -13.99 2.21
CA PRO A 202 -1.29 -13.24 1.04
C PRO A 202 -0.74 -13.74 -0.29
N LEU A 203 0.50 -14.23 -0.32
CA LEU A 203 1.20 -14.68 -1.53
C LEU A 203 0.82 -16.10 -1.99
N GLU A 204 0.15 -16.90 -1.16
CA GLU A 204 -0.34 -18.23 -1.52
C GLU A 204 -1.73 -18.21 -2.20
N ASN A 205 -2.35 -17.02 -2.29
CA ASN A 205 -3.64 -16.89 -2.95
C ASN A 205 -3.50 -16.96 -4.47
N ASP A 206 -4.14 -17.98 -5.10
CA ASP A 206 -4.26 -18.10 -6.55
C ASP A 206 -5.51 -17.36 -7.04
N ILE A 207 -5.33 -16.08 -7.36
CA ILE A 207 -6.37 -15.17 -7.85
C ILE A 207 -5.93 -14.46 -9.13
N TYR A 208 -6.53 -13.32 -9.43
CA TYR A 208 -6.21 -12.54 -10.63
C TYR A 208 -4.82 -11.90 -10.53
N VAL A 209 -4.03 -11.98 -11.60
CA VAL A 209 -2.67 -11.40 -11.70
C VAL A 209 -2.66 -9.90 -11.37
N GLU A 210 -3.75 -9.20 -11.65
CA GLU A 210 -3.91 -7.77 -11.32
C GLU A 210 -3.93 -7.50 -9.81
N MET A 211 -4.14 -8.52 -8.97
CA MET A 211 -4.12 -8.42 -7.51
C MET A 211 -2.74 -8.66 -6.89
N ASP A 212 -1.79 -9.22 -7.64
CA ASP A 212 -0.44 -9.52 -7.16
C ASP A 212 0.26 -8.32 -6.49
N PRO A 213 0.25 -7.10 -7.08
CA PRO A 213 0.89 -5.96 -6.44
C PRO A 213 0.27 -5.58 -5.10
N LEU A 214 -1.04 -5.81 -4.94
CA LEU A 214 -1.75 -5.57 -3.69
C LEU A 214 -1.39 -6.62 -2.64
N LEU A 215 -1.32 -7.90 -3.04
CA LEU A 215 -0.97 -9.00 -2.15
C LEU A 215 0.47 -8.88 -1.64
N VAL A 216 1.42 -8.54 -2.50
CA VAL A 216 2.82 -8.25 -2.13
C VAL A 216 2.87 -7.12 -1.09
N ARG A 217 2.13 -6.04 -1.31
CA ARG A 217 2.09 -4.92 -0.37
C ARG A 217 1.48 -5.28 0.98
N ILE A 218 0.45 -6.12 1.01
CA ILE A 218 -0.17 -6.62 2.24
C ILE A 218 0.83 -7.51 3.02
N ASP A 219 1.52 -8.44 2.33
CA ASP A 219 2.54 -9.30 2.93
C ASP A 219 3.68 -8.46 3.55
N GLU A 220 4.15 -7.45 2.83
CA GLU A 220 5.21 -6.55 3.30
C GLU A 220 4.79 -5.77 4.55
N GLN A 221 3.55 -5.23 4.56
CA GLN A 221 2.98 -4.56 5.74
C GLN A 221 2.81 -5.50 6.93
N GLN A 222 2.39 -6.75 6.71
CA GLN A 222 2.27 -7.74 7.77
C GLN A 222 3.62 -8.12 8.36
N ARG A 223 4.64 -8.33 7.53
CA ARG A 223 6.02 -8.59 7.98
C ARG A 223 6.55 -7.44 8.83
N GLN A 224 6.33 -6.21 8.37
CA GLN A 224 6.73 -5.01 9.11
C GLN A 224 6.00 -4.93 10.46
N LEU A 225 4.68 -5.15 10.48
CA LEU A 225 3.89 -5.14 11.71
C LEU A 225 4.31 -6.25 12.68
N LYS A 226 4.57 -7.46 12.19
CA LYS A 226 5.09 -8.58 13.00
C LYS A 226 6.46 -8.24 13.60
N ALA A 227 7.34 -7.59 12.82
CA ALA A 227 8.65 -7.13 13.31
C ALA A 227 8.51 -6.08 14.42
N GLN A 228 7.69 -5.06 14.20
CA GLN A 228 7.42 -4.01 15.20
C GLN A 228 6.79 -4.57 16.49
N ASN A 229 5.81 -5.48 16.38
CA ASN A 229 5.22 -6.13 17.54
C ASN A 229 6.25 -6.96 18.33
N LYS A 230 7.16 -7.63 17.63
CA LYS A 230 8.24 -8.38 18.29
C LYS A 230 9.21 -7.45 19.02
N GLU A 231 9.56 -6.32 18.44
CA GLU A 231 10.41 -5.30 19.10
C GLU A 231 9.70 -4.70 20.31
N LEU A 232 8.42 -4.35 20.16
CA LEU A 232 7.63 -3.80 21.26
C LEU A 232 7.53 -4.79 22.43
N ALA A 233 7.24 -6.07 22.14
CA ALA A 233 7.18 -7.12 23.15
C ALA A 233 8.52 -7.32 23.88
N ARG A 234 9.64 -7.24 23.15
CA ARG A 234 10.98 -7.27 23.74
C ARG A 234 11.25 -6.07 24.66
N ALA A 235 10.92 -4.86 24.19
CA ALA A 235 11.09 -3.64 24.98
C ALA A 235 10.24 -3.67 26.24
N GLU A 236 8.97 -4.15 26.13
CA GLU A 236 8.08 -4.30 27.29
C GLU A 236 8.61 -5.34 28.30
N SER A 237 9.11 -6.49 27.81
CA SER A 237 9.74 -7.49 28.69
C SER A 237 10.95 -6.92 29.40
N MET A 238 11.86 -6.26 28.69
CA MET A 238 13.03 -5.62 29.29
C MET A 238 12.66 -4.58 30.35
N ARG A 239 11.63 -3.76 30.09
CA ARG A 239 11.13 -2.78 31.06
C ARG A 239 10.55 -3.44 32.31
N ARG A 240 9.80 -4.55 32.14
CA ARG A 240 9.21 -5.30 33.25
C ARG A 240 10.29 -5.95 34.11
N ASP A 241 11.27 -6.60 33.47
CA ASP A 241 12.39 -7.24 34.14
C ASP A 241 13.25 -6.21 34.89
N PHE A 242 13.48 -5.03 34.28
CA PHE A 242 14.16 -3.92 34.92
C PHE A 242 13.45 -3.47 36.20
N SER A 243 12.13 -3.20 36.12
CA SER A 243 11.35 -2.75 37.27
C SER A 243 11.33 -3.79 38.41
N ALA A 244 11.23 -5.08 38.05
CA ALA A 244 11.26 -6.17 39.03
C ALA A 244 12.64 -6.27 39.70
N ASN A 245 13.72 -6.20 38.94
CA ASN A 245 15.08 -6.28 39.47
C ASN A 245 15.42 -5.06 40.35
N VAL A 246 15.06 -3.83 39.94
CA VAL A 246 15.22 -2.64 40.77
C VAL A 246 14.50 -2.81 42.11
N SER A 247 13.25 -3.26 42.08
CA SER A 247 12.47 -3.46 43.31
C SER A 247 13.12 -4.50 44.23
N HIS A 248 13.64 -5.58 43.67
CA HIS A 248 14.31 -6.63 44.45
C HIS A 248 15.62 -6.13 45.06
N GLU A 249 16.47 -5.46 44.25
CA GLU A 249 17.76 -4.91 44.70
C GLU A 249 17.62 -3.77 45.72
N MET A 250 16.50 -3.04 45.72
CA MET A 250 16.16 -2.05 46.76
C MET A 250 15.64 -2.66 48.04
N LYS A 251 14.87 -3.76 47.94
CA LYS A 251 14.23 -4.39 49.11
C LYS A 251 15.28 -4.99 50.04
N THR A 252 16.32 -5.61 49.53
CA THR A 252 17.38 -6.30 50.31
C THR A 252 18.12 -5.33 51.25
N PRO A 253 18.72 -4.23 50.80
CA PRO A 253 19.37 -3.26 51.70
C PRO A 253 18.42 -2.63 52.69
N LEU A 254 17.18 -2.33 52.27
CA LEU A 254 16.17 -1.77 53.18
C LEU A 254 15.80 -2.75 54.32
N GLN A 255 15.71 -4.06 54.05
CA GLN A 255 15.50 -5.07 55.07
C GLN A 255 16.65 -5.19 56.07
N VAL A 256 17.91 -5.09 55.56
CA VAL A 256 19.10 -5.11 56.37
C VAL A 256 19.16 -3.89 57.30
N ILE A 257 18.93 -2.69 56.77
CA ILE A 257 18.88 -1.44 57.52
C ILE A 257 17.79 -1.52 58.62
N SER A 258 16.58 -1.93 58.22
CA SER A 258 15.43 -2.04 59.15
C SER A 258 15.71 -3.05 60.24
N GLY A 259 16.27 -4.22 59.88
CA GLY A 259 16.61 -5.27 60.86
C GLY A 259 17.65 -4.84 61.90
N TYR A 260 18.71 -4.20 61.47
CA TYR A 260 19.72 -3.69 62.37
C TYR A 260 19.21 -2.54 63.24
N ALA A 261 18.43 -1.64 62.68
CA ALA A 261 17.79 -0.55 63.42
C ALA A 261 16.80 -1.06 64.46
N GLU A 262 16.03 -2.13 64.14
CA GLU A 262 15.09 -2.76 65.07
C GLU A 262 15.83 -3.46 66.24
N LEU A 263 16.88 -4.20 65.97
CA LEU A 263 17.75 -4.80 67.02
C LEU A 263 18.31 -3.76 67.96
N MET A 264 18.80 -2.64 67.44
CA MET A 264 19.31 -1.51 68.24
C MET A 264 18.22 -0.85 69.08
N LYS A 265 17.03 -0.60 68.46
CA LYS A 265 15.88 0.00 69.15
C LYS A 265 15.36 -0.85 70.31
N ASN A 266 15.40 -2.14 70.16
CA ASN A 266 14.88 -3.08 71.15
C ASN A 266 15.91 -3.42 72.24
N GLY A 267 17.07 -2.77 72.25
CA GLY A 267 18.14 -3.03 73.20
C GLY A 267 18.81 -4.43 73.12
N MET A 268 18.63 -5.11 71.98
CA MET A 268 19.19 -6.45 71.75
C MET A 268 20.65 -6.40 71.32
N VAL A 269 21.21 -5.21 71.07
CA VAL A 269 22.61 -5.01 70.69
C VAL A 269 23.42 -4.58 71.93
N PRO A 270 24.48 -5.30 72.30
CA PRO A 270 25.39 -4.85 73.36
C PRO A 270 25.95 -3.47 73.10
N HIS A 271 26.19 -2.72 74.16
CA HIS A 271 26.64 -1.32 74.05
C HIS A 271 27.98 -1.17 73.26
N GLU A 272 28.82 -2.14 73.39
CA GLU A 272 30.12 -2.26 72.66
C GLU A 272 29.95 -2.49 71.13
N ASP A 273 28.84 -3.10 70.71
CA ASP A 273 28.53 -3.39 69.27
C ASP A 273 27.71 -2.29 68.60
N THR A 274 27.18 -1.30 69.33
CA THR A 274 26.28 -0.27 68.79
C THR A 274 26.96 0.51 67.65
N GLN A 275 28.22 0.84 67.76
CA GLN A 275 28.95 1.57 66.72
C GLN A 275 29.15 0.71 65.45
N ARG A 276 29.38 -0.61 65.61
CA ARG A 276 29.47 -1.56 64.50
C ARG A 276 28.16 -1.71 63.75
N PHE A 277 27.03 -1.84 64.44
CA PHE A 277 25.69 -1.89 63.81
C PHE A 277 25.32 -0.61 63.15
N ALA A 278 25.65 0.56 63.74
CA ALA A 278 25.44 1.85 63.08
C ALA A 278 26.28 1.99 61.79
N GLY A 279 27.52 1.45 61.80
CA GLY A 279 28.37 1.39 60.63
C GLY A 279 27.75 0.53 59.50
N LEU A 280 27.21 -0.66 59.84
CA LEU A 280 26.52 -1.53 58.88
C LEU A 280 25.30 -0.84 58.21
N ILE A 281 24.49 -0.12 59.05
CA ILE A 281 23.38 0.66 58.53
C ILE A 281 23.84 1.79 57.57
N TYR A 282 24.89 2.46 57.94
CA TYR A 282 25.48 3.52 57.12
C TYR A 282 26.00 3.01 55.77
N ASP A 283 26.75 1.89 55.80
CA ASP A 283 27.29 1.29 54.57
C ASP A 283 26.18 0.82 53.64
N GLU A 284 25.14 0.19 54.17
CA GLU A 284 23.98 -0.24 53.39
C GLU A 284 23.17 0.95 52.77
N SER A 285 23.05 2.04 53.56
CA SER A 285 22.43 3.27 53.10
C SER A 285 23.21 3.91 51.95
N LYS A 286 24.55 3.87 52.02
CA LYS A 286 25.45 4.35 50.95
C LYS A 286 25.32 3.50 49.69
N ALA A 287 25.28 2.17 49.84
CA ALA A 287 25.08 1.25 48.71
C ALA A 287 23.72 1.49 48.01
N MET A 288 22.65 1.69 48.81
CA MET A 288 21.31 1.99 48.28
C MET A 288 21.29 3.33 47.53
N ARG A 289 21.96 4.38 48.01
CA ARG A 289 22.08 5.65 47.31
C ARG A 289 22.77 5.47 45.96
N ALA A 290 23.89 4.74 45.91
CA ALA A 290 24.60 4.47 44.66
C ALA A 290 23.71 3.69 43.66
N LEU A 291 22.87 2.75 44.13
CA LEU A 291 21.91 2.04 43.29
C LEU A 291 20.87 3.00 42.69
N ILE A 292 20.32 3.93 43.50
CA ILE A 292 19.35 4.94 43.03
C ILE A 292 19.99 5.82 41.97
N ASP A 293 21.20 6.33 42.21
CA ASP A 293 21.92 7.18 41.27
C ASP A 293 22.18 6.45 39.92
N HIS A 294 22.57 5.18 39.96
CA HIS A 294 22.76 4.36 38.77
C HIS A 294 21.44 4.16 37.99
N VAL A 295 20.29 3.92 38.70
CA VAL A 295 18.97 3.76 38.09
C VAL A 295 18.53 5.07 37.41
N LEU A 296 18.77 6.22 38.06
CA LEU A 296 18.44 7.54 37.51
C LEU A 296 19.31 7.85 36.26
N THR A 297 20.61 7.54 36.31
CA THR A 297 21.50 7.69 35.15
C THR A 297 21.04 6.86 33.97
N LEU A 298 20.71 5.58 34.18
CA LEU A 298 20.19 4.69 33.11
C LEU A 298 18.85 5.18 32.58
N SER A 299 17.91 5.64 33.43
CA SER A 299 16.64 6.18 32.98
C SER A 299 16.82 7.41 32.10
N ARG A 300 17.76 8.30 32.46
CA ARG A 300 18.09 9.47 31.65
C ARG A 300 18.71 9.11 30.30
N LEU A 301 19.54 8.08 30.25
CA LEU A 301 20.17 7.59 29.01
C LEU A 301 19.19 6.87 28.07
N ASP A 302 18.11 6.27 28.61
CA ASP A 302 17.05 5.61 27.83
C ASP A 302 16.07 6.60 27.18
N GLU A 303 15.85 7.76 27.77
CA GLU A 303 15.00 8.78 27.19
C GLU A 303 15.73 9.41 25.99
N SER A 304 15.37 8.99 24.78
CA SER A 304 15.86 9.52 23.51
C SER A 304 15.56 11.02 23.29
N ALA A 305 14.89 11.66 24.24
CA ALA A 305 14.57 13.08 24.28
C ALA A 305 15.65 13.96 24.93
N PHE A 306 16.74 13.37 25.45
CA PHE A 306 17.86 14.22 25.82
C PHE A 306 18.48 14.78 24.54
N GLU A 307 18.34 16.10 24.36
CA GLU A 307 19.21 16.85 23.45
C GLU A 307 20.63 16.39 23.78
N ARG A 308 21.20 15.62 22.88
CA ARG A 308 22.57 15.11 23.05
C ARG A 308 23.48 16.33 23.02
N ASP A 309 23.76 16.88 24.18
CA ASP A 309 24.79 17.90 24.33
C ASP A 309 26.17 17.22 24.17
N THR A 310 26.48 16.90 22.93
CA THR A 310 27.74 16.33 22.50
C THR A 310 28.61 17.40 21.85
N SER A 311 28.35 18.66 22.10
CA SER A 311 29.07 19.79 21.48
C SER A 311 30.39 20.14 22.18
N THR A 312 30.57 19.70 23.42
CA THR A 312 31.73 20.07 24.20
C THR A 312 32.89 19.07 23.99
N PRO A 313 34.09 19.51 23.57
CA PRO A 313 35.26 18.65 23.50
C PRO A 313 35.75 18.25 24.89
N VAL A 314 35.88 16.96 25.14
CA VAL A 314 36.34 16.40 26.43
C VAL A 314 37.64 15.64 26.23
N ASP A 315 38.66 16.00 27.00
CA ASP A 315 39.95 15.28 27.03
C ASP A 315 39.83 13.99 27.86
N LEU A 316 39.79 12.84 27.19
CA LEU A 316 39.69 11.54 27.85
C LEU A 316 40.84 11.22 28.81
N LEU A 317 42.07 11.67 28.52
CA LEU A 317 43.20 11.42 29.39
C LEU A 317 43.06 12.19 30.71
N ALA A 318 42.63 13.45 30.65
CA ALA A 318 42.38 14.26 31.84
C ALA A 318 41.25 13.64 32.72
N VAL A 319 40.17 13.19 32.10
CA VAL A 319 39.06 12.51 32.81
C VAL A 319 39.48 11.20 33.41
N ALA A 320 40.24 10.36 32.67
CA ALA A 320 40.77 9.08 33.15
C ALA A 320 41.66 9.25 34.38
N ASN A 321 42.52 10.26 34.39
CA ASN A 321 43.37 10.56 35.53
C ASN A 321 42.56 11.01 36.76
N ARG A 322 41.49 11.75 36.59
CA ARG A 322 40.58 12.10 37.69
C ARG A 322 39.88 10.86 38.26
N ALA A 323 39.34 10.00 37.39
CA ALA A 323 38.72 8.74 37.80
C ALA A 323 39.73 7.83 38.55
N ASN A 324 40.95 7.72 38.05
CA ASN A 324 42.02 6.98 38.71
C ASN A 324 42.36 7.55 40.12
N THR A 325 42.45 8.87 40.25
CA THR A 325 42.70 9.53 41.55
C THR A 325 41.59 9.24 42.55
N ARG A 326 40.33 9.24 42.14
CA ARG A 326 39.17 8.91 43.01
C ARG A 326 39.20 7.44 43.47
N LEU A 327 39.70 6.53 42.65
CA LEU A 327 39.73 5.10 42.94
C LEU A 327 41.00 4.63 43.67
N ARG A 328 41.95 5.53 43.94
CA ARG A 328 43.23 5.19 44.55
C ARG A 328 43.09 4.46 45.90
N THR A 329 42.23 4.96 46.77
CA THR A 329 41.99 4.32 48.08
C THR A 329 41.44 2.89 47.90
N LEU A 330 40.50 2.67 47.00
CA LEU A 330 39.97 1.34 46.71
C LEU A 330 41.03 0.40 46.12
N ALA A 331 41.90 0.92 45.26
CA ALA A 331 42.99 0.17 44.66
C ALA A 331 44.03 -0.25 45.71
N ASP A 332 44.37 0.67 46.62
CA ASP A 332 45.31 0.40 47.75
C ASP A 332 44.71 -0.64 48.72
N GLU A 333 43.43 -0.51 49.09
CA GLU A 333 42.69 -1.47 49.94
C GLU A 333 42.65 -2.88 49.35
N ARG A 334 42.59 -3.00 48.02
CA ARG A 334 42.55 -4.27 47.29
C ARG A 334 43.92 -4.75 46.82
N SER A 335 44.98 -3.99 47.11
CA SER A 335 46.34 -4.26 46.62
C SER A 335 46.44 -4.43 45.12
N VAL A 336 45.69 -3.64 44.34
CA VAL A 336 45.64 -3.66 42.88
C VAL A 336 46.34 -2.40 42.34
N ARG A 337 47.26 -2.58 41.38
CA ARG A 337 47.94 -1.44 40.74
C ARG A 337 47.12 -0.92 39.60
N VAL A 338 46.88 0.39 39.57
CA VAL A 338 46.17 1.05 38.47
C VAL A 338 47.11 1.98 37.74
N SER A 339 47.16 1.88 36.40
CA SER A 339 47.94 2.78 35.54
C SER A 339 47.07 3.35 34.45
N VAL A 340 47.26 4.65 34.16
CA VAL A 340 46.63 5.37 33.05
C VAL A 340 47.74 5.91 32.16
N GLU A 341 47.76 5.50 30.90
CA GLU A 341 48.79 5.86 29.93
C GLU A 341 48.12 6.31 28.62
N GLY A 342 48.81 7.14 27.85
CA GLY A 342 48.36 7.54 26.51
C GLY A 342 48.59 8.99 26.20
N GLU A 343 47.93 9.44 25.15
CA GLU A 343 47.96 10.79 24.62
C GLU A 343 46.64 11.53 24.96
N SER A 344 46.70 12.85 25.04
CA SER A 344 45.49 13.67 25.11
C SER A 344 44.64 13.43 23.85
N ALA A 345 43.41 12.98 24.05
CA ALA A 345 42.49 12.61 22.97
C ALA A 345 41.12 13.16 23.28
N PHE A 346 40.55 13.89 22.31
CA PHE A 346 39.32 14.61 22.49
C PHE A 346 38.15 13.91 21.79
N ILE A 347 37.06 13.74 22.53
CA ILE A 347 35.76 13.35 21.98
C ILE A 347 34.72 14.41 22.28
N ALA A 348 33.72 14.54 21.44
CA ALA A 348 32.58 15.44 21.67
C ALA A 348 31.59 14.76 22.61
N GLY A 349 31.28 15.36 23.78
CA GLY A 349 30.37 14.70 24.69
C GLY A 349 30.13 15.36 26.04
N ASN A 350 29.43 14.62 26.90
CA ASN A 350 29.14 15.00 28.29
C ASN A 350 30.23 14.49 29.21
N GLU A 351 31.01 15.40 29.80
CA GLU A 351 32.14 15.09 30.65
C GLU A 351 31.76 14.22 31.86
N THR A 352 30.60 14.47 32.47
CA THR A 352 30.15 13.70 33.64
C THR A 352 29.86 12.25 33.28
N LEU A 353 29.22 12.00 32.16
CA LEU A 353 28.92 10.62 31.67
C LEU A 353 30.22 9.89 31.27
N ILE A 354 31.17 10.61 30.66
CA ILE A 354 32.47 10.07 30.30
C ILE A 354 33.27 9.70 31.58
N GLU A 355 33.27 10.56 32.59
CA GLU A 355 33.91 10.26 33.87
C GLU A 355 33.28 9.05 34.55
N GLU A 356 31.93 8.96 34.60
CA GLU A 356 31.22 7.82 35.16
C GLU A 356 31.50 6.52 34.40
N MET A 357 31.59 6.57 33.07
CA MET A 357 31.97 5.45 32.21
C MET A 357 33.37 4.91 32.53
N LEU A 358 34.37 5.80 32.55
CA LEU A 358 35.75 5.43 32.84
C LEU A 358 35.94 4.95 34.28
N TYR A 359 35.27 5.62 35.23
CA TYR A 359 35.22 5.22 36.63
C TYR A 359 34.69 3.78 36.79
N ASN A 360 33.55 3.46 36.20
CA ASN A 360 32.94 2.13 36.27
C ASN A 360 33.86 1.03 35.68
N LEU A 361 34.59 1.30 34.60
CA LEU A 361 35.54 0.34 34.02
C LEU A 361 36.72 0.07 34.93
N ILE A 362 37.34 1.13 35.48
CA ILE A 362 38.44 1.00 36.40
C ILE A 362 38.00 0.31 37.70
N GLU A 363 36.85 0.75 38.27
CA GLU A 363 36.30 0.16 39.48
C GLU A 363 36.03 -1.35 39.31
N ASN A 364 35.43 -1.77 38.20
CA ASN A 364 35.22 -3.17 37.88
C ASN A 364 36.55 -3.94 37.81
N GLY A 365 37.53 -3.38 37.11
CA GLY A 365 38.88 -3.97 37.01
C GLY A 365 39.57 -4.16 38.37
N ILE A 366 39.31 -3.24 39.34
CA ILE A 366 39.83 -3.35 40.72
C ILE A 366 39.02 -4.40 41.53
N ARG A 367 37.70 -4.32 41.50
CA ARG A 367 36.79 -5.15 42.31
C ARG A 367 36.88 -6.63 41.99
N TYR A 368 37.05 -6.95 40.71
CA TYR A 368 37.12 -8.34 40.24
C TYR A 368 38.53 -8.85 40.04
N ASN A 369 39.55 -8.12 40.50
CA ASN A 369 40.94 -8.55 40.43
C ASN A 369 41.33 -9.41 41.64
N HIS A 370 42.49 -10.01 41.55
CA HIS A 370 43.16 -10.68 42.66
C HIS A 370 44.15 -9.72 43.34
N GLU A 371 44.58 -10.04 44.59
CA GLU A 371 45.62 -9.31 45.28
C GLU A 371 46.93 -9.33 44.48
N GLY A 372 47.59 -8.18 44.36
CA GLY A 372 48.78 -7.99 43.53
C GLY A 372 48.52 -7.86 42.03
N GLY A 373 47.27 -7.92 41.61
CA GLY A 373 46.88 -7.73 40.21
C GLY A 373 47.06 -6.30 39.70
N SER A 374 46.70 -6.07 38.43
CA SER A 374 46.82 -4.75 37.81
C SER A 374 45.65 -4.42 36.92
N VAL A 375 45.34 -3.13 36.78
CA VAL A 375 44.40 -2.53 35.80
C VAL A 375 45.21 -1.49 35.02
N SER A 376 45.20 -1.59 33.70
CA SER A 376 45.86 -0.58 32.85
C SER A 376 44.82 0.01 31.88
N MET A 377 44.75 1.34 31.85
CA MET A 377 43.95 2.07 30.87
C MET A 377 44.89 2.75 29.88
N ARG A 378 44.71 2.48 28.58
CA ARG A 378 45.49 3.10 27.52
C ARG A 378 44.56 3.85 26.56
N ILE A 379 44.90 5.11 26.27
CA ILE A 379 44.16 5.99 25.37
C ILE A 379 45.06 6.31 24.19
N SER A 380 44.56 6.07 22.96
CA SER A 380 45.30 6.32 21.71
C SER A 380 44.37 6.93 20.64
N ASN A 381 44.99 7.76 19.79
CA ASN A 381 44.36 8.19 18.54
C ASN A 381 44.77 7.17 17.47
N GLU A 382 43.76 6.49 16.87
CA GLU A 382 43.98 5.53 15.80
C GLU A 382 43.33 6.03 14.50
N THR A 383 43.96 5.75 13.37
CA THR A 383 43.34 5.99 12.07
C THR A 383 42.52 4.76 11.75
N ALA A 384 41.18 4.95 11.52
CA ALA A 384 40.32 3.84 11.18
C ALA A 384 40.84 3.13 9.92
N ALA A 385 41.26 1.89 10.07
CA ALA A 385 41.56 1.05 8.91
C ALA A 385 40.23 0.75 8.23
N LEU A 386 40.03 1.20 6.98
CA LEU A 386 38.92 0.77 6.16
C LEU A 386 38.82 -0.75 6.18
N PRO A 387 37.70 -1.36 6.56
CA PRO A 387 37.53 -2.80 6.44
C PRO A 387 37.75 -3.18 4.97
N ALA A 388 38.70 -4.10 4.73
CA ALA A 388 38.91 -4.65 3.40
C ALA A 388 37.57 -5.18 2.89
N PRO A 389 37.19 -4.93 1.62
CA PRO A 389 35.93 -5.41 1.08
C PRO A 389 35.95 -6.94 1.05
N SER A 390 35.39 -7.58 2.06
CA SER A 390 35.06 -9.00 2.02
C SER A 390 33.94 -9.16 0.98
N GLY A 391 34.23 -9.95 -0.05
CA GLY A 391 33.43 -10.11 -1.23
C GLY A 391 31.98 -10.51 -0.97
N ALA A 392 31.15 -10.12 -1.93
CA ALA A 392 29.79 -10.55 -2.21
C ALA A 392 28.69 -10.02 -1.28
N ALA A 393 28.20 -8.80 -1.58
CA ALA A 393 26.77 -8.54 -1.65
C ALA A 393 26.53 -7.25 -2.46
N SER A 394 26.11 -7.43 -3.70
CA SER A 394 25.62 -6.36 -4.56
C SER A 394 24.29 -5.87 -4.01
N THR A 395 24.22 -4.66 -3.51
CA THR A 395 22.95 -3.97 -3.33
C THR A 395 23.04 -2.54 -3.84
N SER A 396 22.10 -2.23 -4.68
CA SER A 396 21.85 -1.03 -5.48
C SER A 396 21.85 0.31 -4.73
N ALA A 397 21.94 0.32 -3.41
CA ALA A 397 21.91 1.53 -2.59
C ALA A 397 23.25 2.29 -2.52
N ALA A 398 24.39 1.59 -2.77
CA ALA A 398 25.72 2.22 -2.75
C ALA A 398 26.04 3.03 -4.02
N ARG A 399 25.23 2.92 -5.06
CA ARG A 399 25.46 3.62 -6.35
C ARG A 399 24.76 4.98 -6.46
N MET A 400 23.84 5.30 -5.55
CA MET A 400 23.12 6.59 -5.56
C MET A 400 23.75 7.68 -4.69
N ALA A 401 24.73 7.33 -3.84
CA ALA A 401 25.48 8.31 -3.04
C ALA A 401 26.71 8.90 -3.77
N ALA A 402 27.05 8.42 -4.96
CA ALA A 402 28.26 8.83 -5.69
C ALA A 402 28.04 9.91 -6.75
N PHE A 403 26.82 10.45 -6.91
CA PHE A 403 26.57 11.55 -7.84
C PHE A 403 26.08 12.79 -7.10
N GLY A 404 27.02 13.65 -6.76
CA GLY A 404 26.74 15.04 -6.35
C GLY A 404 27.60 15.50 -5.20
N HIS A 405 28.87 15.80 -5.43
CA HIS A 405 29.57 17.02 -4.97
C HIS A 405 30.99 17.00 -5.49
N GLY A 406 31.47 18.17 -5.86
CA GLY A 406 32.67 18.44 -6.66
C GLY A 406 33.96 17.84 -6.11
N ALA A 407 34.85 17.53 -7.02
CA ALA A 407 36.22 17.15 -6.80
C ALA A 407 36.97 18.21 -5.97
N GLY A 408 37.49 17.80 -4.81
CA GLY A 408 38.41 18.54 -4.00
C GLY A 408 38.17 18.31 -2.53
N ASP A 409 38.62 17.15 -2.00
CA ASP A 409 39.39 17.11 -0.79
C ASP A 409 39.82 15.66 -0.52
N ALA A 410 41.08 15.52 -0.12
CA ALA A 410 41.74 14.27 0.17
C ALA A 410 40.94 13.43 1.17
N CYS A 411 40.93 12.12 0.96
CA CYS A 411 40.49 11.05 1.83
C CYS A 411 40.73 11.42 3.33
N ASP A 412 39.66 11.93 3.98
CA ASP A 412 39.68 12.16 5.43
C ASP A 412 39.56 10.78 6.10
N ALA A 413 40.68 10.17 6.39
CA ALA A 413 40.75 8.97 7.19
C ALA A 413 40.12 9.31 8.55
N GLN A 414 38.94 8.75 8.84
CA GLN A 414 38.15 9.02 10.03
C GLN A 414 39.01 8.66 11.24
N ARG A 415 39.48 9.67 12.00
CA ARG A 415 40.27 9.46 13.21
C ARG A 415 39.36 8.94 14.31
N GLU A 416 39.75 7.86 14.94
CA GLU A 416 39.04 7.28 16.09
C GLU A 416 39.88 7.44 17.35
N VAL A 417 39.26 7.72 18.48
CA VAL A 417 39.86 7.63 19.79
C VAL A 417 39.54 6.26 20.36
N VAL A 418 40.58 5.52 20.72
CA VAL A 418 40.48 4.17 21.28
C VAL A 418 40.91 4.15 22.73
N VAL A 419 40.02 3.68 23.60
CA VAL A 419 40.30 3.44 25.02
C VAL A 419 40.34 1.94 25.26
N ARG A 420 41.48 1.44 25.75
CA ARG A 420 41.64 0.03 26.14
C ARG A 420 41.83 -0.05 27.64
N VAL A 421 40.95 -0.78 28.32
CA VAL A 421 41.04 -1.05 29.76
C VAL A 421 41.31 -2.53 29.95
N SER A 422 42.48 -2.89 30.44
CA SER A 422 42.91 -4.27 30.64
C SER A 422 43.05 -4.57 32.13
N ASP A 423 42.52 -5.67 32.59
CA ASP A 423 42.66 -6.19 33.94
C ASP A 423 43.34 -7.56 33.92
N THR A 424 43.92 -7.97 35.06
CA THR A 424 44.53 -9.29 35.27
C THR A 424 43.60 -10.22 36.08
N GLY A 425 42.31 -9.94 36.08
CA GLY A 425 41.31 -10.70 36.84
C GLY A 425 40.98 -12.07 36.24
N PRO A 426 39.84 -12.65 36.60
CA PRO A 426 39.45 -14.01 36.20
C PRO A 426 39.06 -14.13 34.71
N GLY A 427 38.91 -13.02 33.99
CA GLY A 427 38.49 -13.00 32.59
C GLY A 427 37.01 -13.31 32.40
N ILE A 428 36.51 -13.10 31.16
CA ILE A 428 35.12 -13.27 30.78
C ILE A 428 34.98 -14.34 29.70
N PRO A 429 34.24 -15.44 29.97
CA PRO A 429 33.97 -16.49 28.99
C PRO A 429 33.30 -15.93 27.72
N PRO A 430 33.61 -16.43 26.52
CA PRO A 430 33.10 -15.92 25.27
C PRO A 430 31.56 -15.84 25.21
N GLU A 431 30.85 -16.85 25.75
CA GLU A 431 29.41 -16.94 25.76
C GLU A 431 28.72 -15.93 26.71
N LYS A 432 29.49 -15.26 27.58
CA LYS A 432 29.02 -14.26 28.53
C LYS A 432 29.40 -12.82 28.14
N ARG A 433 30.22 -12.62 27.12
CA ARG A 433 30.74 -11.29 26.75
C ARG A 433 29.68 -10.29 26.37
N GLU A 434 28.62 -10.71 25.70
CA GLU A 434 27.49 -9.83 25.39
C GLU A 434 26.62 -9.58 26.63
N LYS A 435 26.44 -10.59 27.47
CA LYS A 435 25.58 -10.54 28.64
C LYS A 435 26.10 -9.67 29.77
N VAL A 436 27.43 -9.49 29.89
CA VAL A 436 28.01 -8.65 30.96
C VAL A 436 27.58 -7.18 30.87
N PHE A 437 27.07 -6.74 29.74
CA PHE A 437 26.50 -5.40 29.52
C PHE A 437 24.98 -5.32 29.77
N GLU A 438 24.33 -6.46 30.08
CA GLU A 438 22.90 -6.44 30.43
C GLU A 438 22.72 -5.89 31.86
N ARG A 439 21.59 -5.20 32.08
CA ARG A 439 21.28 -4.60 33.39
C ARG A 439 21.10 -5.69 34.45
N PHE A 440 21.69 -5.49 35.64
CA PHE A 440 21.66 -6.44 36.77
C PHE A 440 22.33 -7.80 36.48
N TYR A 441 23.00 -7.95 35.32
CA TYR A 441 23.69 -9.18 35.04
C TYR A 441 24.96 -9.33 35.89
N ARG A 442 25.17 -10.52 36.44
CA ARG A 442 26.34 -10.90 37.24
C ARG A 442 26.75 -12.32 36.91
N MET A 443 28.04 -12.58 36.72
CA MET A 443 28.54 -13.91 36.35
C MET A 443 28.31 -14.96 37.44
N GLU A 444 28.41 -14.58 38.72
CA GLU A 444 28.25 -15.46 39.90
C GLU A 444 27.36 -14.75 40.94
N LYS A 445 26.21 -15.33 41.25
CA LYS A 445 25.28 -14.80 42.28
C LYS A 445 25.74 -15.13 43.72
N SER A 446 26.59 -16.12 43.91
CA SER A 446 27.01 -16.63 45.24
C SER A 446 28.08 -15.80 45.94
N ARG A 447 29.00 -15.16 45.17
CA ARG A 447 30.04 -14.25 45.67
C ARG A 447 29.60 -12.79 45.80
N SER A 448 28.36 -12.52 45.57
CA SER A 448 27.82 -11.17 45.46
C SER A 448 27.87 -10.34 46.75
N LYS A 449 27.86 -10.99 47.91
CA LYS A 449 27.93 -10.28 49.21
C LYS A 449 29.32 -9.77 49.56
N GLU A 450 30.40 -10.37 49.00
CA GLU A 450 31.76 -9.95 49.27
C GLU A 450 32.28 -8.90 48.26
N THR A 451 31.75 -8.89 47.04
CA THR A 451 32.19 -7.96 45.97
C THR A 451 31.31 -6.72 45.80
N GLY A 452 30.13 -6.69 46.36
CA GLY A 452 29.29 -5.48 46.54
C GLY A 452 28.86 -4.71 45.28
N GLY A 453 28.74 -5.34 44.10
CA GLY A 453 28.38 -4.65 42.86
C GLY A 453 26.87 -4.72 42.52
N THR A 454 26.28 -3.66 42.01
CA THR A 454 24.86 -3.56 41.62
C THR A 454 24.52 -4.28 40.30
N GLY A 455 25.50 -4.66 39.48
CA GLY A 455 25.30 -5.18 38.12
C GLY A 455 24.83 -4.15 37.12
N LEU A 456 24.89 -2.84 37.46
CA LEU A 456 24.50 -1.74 36.61
C LEU A 456 25.67 -1.03 35.94
N GLY A 457 26.87 -1.09 36.51
CA GLY A 457 28.03 -0.33 36.06
C GLY A 457 28.40 -0.56 34.58
N LEU A 458 28.47 -1.83 34.11
CA LEU A 458 28.80 -2.12 32.71
C LEU A 458 27.61 -1.79 31.76
N ALA A 459 26.39 -1.84 32.24
CA ALA A 459 25.25 -1.34 31.47
C ALA A 459 25.34 0.19 31.28
N ILE A 460 25.69 0.93 32.32
CA ILE A 460 25.95 2.39 32.22
C ILE A 460 27.07 2.67 31.22
N VAL A 461 28.18 1.91 31.30
CA VAL A 461 29.30 2.04 30.34
C VAL A 461 28.78 1.88 28.90
N LYS A 462 28.04 0.80 28.60
CA LYS A 462 27.51 0.56 27.25
C LYS A 462 26.59 1.70 26.77
N HIS A 463 25.66 2.14 27.61
CA HIS A 463 24.76 3.25 27.26
C HIS A 463 25.50 4.57 27.07
N ALA A 464 26.50 4.88 27.92
CA ALA A 464 27.36 6.06 27.78
C ALA A 464 28.16 6.04 26.48
N VAL A 465 28.73 4.88 26.12
CA VAL A 465 29.46 4.69 24.86
C VAL A 465 28.54 4.93 23.66
N LEU A 466 27.33 4.35 23.66
CA LEU A 466 26.33 4.56 22.60
C LEU A 466 25.83 6.01 22.53
N TYR A 467 25.69 6.67 23.68
CA TYR A 467 25.33 8.09 23.76
C TYR A 467 26.35 8.96 23.01
N HIS A 468 27.63 8.62 23.11
CA HIS A 468 28.76 9.31 22.44
C HIS A 468 29.09 8.74 21.05
N HIS A 469 28.15 8.03 20.42
CA HIS A 469 28.32 7.43 19.09
C HIS A 469 29.49 6.43 18.99
N GLY A 470 29.95 5.87 20.13
CA GLY A 470 31.03 4.90 20.18
C GLY A 470 30.55 3.45 20.07
N THR A 471 31.52 2.56 20.07
CA THR A 471 31.33 1.11 20.17
C THR A 471 32.14 0.54 21.33
N ILE A 472 31.65 -0.51 21.97
CA ILE A 472 32.35 -1.23 23.04
C ILE A 472 32.38 -2.70 22.73
N THR A 473 33.57 -3.30 22.92
CA THR A 473 33.79 -4.75 22.85
C THR A 473 34.57 -5.20 24.05
N VAL A 474 34.48 -6.50 24.37
CA VAL A 474 35.28 -7.13 25.42
C VAL A 474 35.96 -8.38 24.87
N GLU A 475 37.23 -8.45 25.12
CA GLU A 475 38.12 -9.55 24.77
C GLU A 475 38.79 -10.12 26.05
N GLY A 476 39.53 -11.19 25.92
CA GLY A 476 40.28 -11.78 27.04
C GLY A 476 40.14 -13.28 27.08
N GLU A 477 40.85 -13.89 28.02
CA GLU A 477 40.87 -15.32 28.22
C GLU A 477 40.61 -15.63 29.70
N VAL A 478 39.79 -16.65 29.94
CA VAL A 478 39.48 -17.08 31.32
C VAL A 478 40.77 -17.41 32.08
N GLY A 479 40.97 -16.78 33.23
CA GLY A 479 42.13 -16.90 34.07
C GLY A 479 43.31 -15.97 33.70
N LYS A 480 43.22 -15.17 32.64
CA LYS A 480 44.27 -14.24 32.24
C LYS A 480 43.85 -12.76 32.25
N GLY A 481 42.57 -12.50 32.52
CA GLY A 481 42.01 -11.16 32.57
C GLY A 481 41.09 -10.80 31.39
N SER A 482 40.59 -9.56 31.41
CA SER A 482 39.71 -9.02 30.38
C SER A 482 40.28 -7.73 29.80
N VAL A 483 39.93 -7.44 28.54
CA VAL A 483 40.27 -6.19 27.86
C VAL A 483 38.99 -5.59 27.31
N PHE A 484 38.56 -4.47 27.85
CA PHE A 484 37.48 -3.66 27.32
C PHE A 484 38.02 -2.65 26.31
N ILE A 485 37.46 -2.62 25.11
CA ILE A 485 37.90 -1.77 24.01
C ILE A 485 36.72 -0.87 23.62
N LEU A 486 36.91 0.44 23.82
CA LEU A 486 35.95 1.46 23.45
C LEU A 486 36.51 2.24 22.25
N ARG A 487 35.70 2.53 21.27
CA ARG A 487 36.04 3.32 20.10
C ARG A 487 35.08 4.46 19.95
N PHE A 488 35.56 5.68 19.78
CA PHE A 488 34.78 6.88 19.60
C PHE A 488 35.25 7.63 18.35
N PRO A 489 34.32 8.34 17.65
CA PRO A 489 34.75 9.31 16.64
C PRO A 489 35.55 10.43 17.31
N ALA A 490 36.72 10.75 16.78
CA ALA A 490 37.52 11.88 17.26
C ALA A 490 36.75 13.20 17.00
N ALA A 491 36.85 14.12 17.94
CA ALA A 491 36.34 15.47 17.72
C ALA A 491 37.20 16.18 16.67
N GLY A 492 36.81 16.09 15.40
CA GLY A 492 37.54 16.67 14.28
C GLY A 492 37.63 18.19 14.38
N GLY A 493 38.85 18.73 14.35
CA GLY A 493 39.11 20.16 14.12
C GLY A 493 39.11 21.09 15.34
N LEU A 494 39.09 20.58 16.59
CA LEU A 494 39.10 21.41 17.81
C LEU A 494 40.47 21.45 18.53
N GLU A 495 41.49 20.84 17.94
CA GLU A 495 42.87 20.92 18.49
C GLU A 495 43.45 22.37 18.47
N ASP A 496 42.95 23.26 17.61
CA ASP A 496 43.43 24.64 17.45
C ASP A 496 42.75 25.68 18.38
N ALA A 497 41.68 25.29 19.11
CA ALA A 497 40.94 26.23 19.96
C ALA A 497 41.39 26.29 21.43
N VAL A 498 42.37 25.48 21.84
CA VAL A 498 42.89 25.39 23.23
C VAL A 498 44.39 25.71 23.31
N ARG A 499 45.00 26.23 22.24
CA ARG A 499 46.36 26.83 22.33
C ARG A 499 46.33 28.34 22.49
#